data_2142a6c596d92fe5d1f70c5b913b1375
#
_entry.id   2142a6c596d92fe5d1f70c5b913b1375
#
_cell.length_a   1.000
_cell.length_b   1.000
_cell.length_c   1.000
_cell.angle_alpha   90.00
_cell.angle_beta   90.00
_cell.angle_gamma   90.00
#
_symmetry.space_group_name_H-M   'P 1'
#
loop_
_entity.id
_entity.type
_entity.pdbx_description
1 polymer ?
#
loop_
_entity_poly.entity_id
_entity_poly.type
_entity_poly.pdbx_seq_one_letter_code
_entity_poly.pdbx_strand_id
1 'polypeptide(L)'
;MVAAAEGDIHSVRMITRKPPNGLEGAPYLVEHGISVAGLNTAKLVFSGTAREAAAGFPANVNVVAALSLAGIGPDRTTIEIWADPAVTRNCHSIEVDADSAKFSLSIENIPSENPKTGRITALSVIAALRKLNAPLRVGT
;
A
#
# COMPACT_ATOMS: atom_id res chain seq x y z
N MET A 1 5.34 -2.08 12.74
CA MET A 1 5.81 -3.15 11.84
C MET A 1 7.21 -3.64 12.21
N VAL A 2 8.24 -2.80 12.18
CA VAL A 2 9.63 -3.19 12.48
C VAL A 2 9.75 -3.89 13.85
N ALA A 3 9.19 -3.31 14.91
CA ALA A 3 9.24 -3.95 16.24
C ALA A 3 8.54 -5.33 16.29
N ALA A 4 7.46 -5.52 15.53
CA ALA A 4 6.80 -6.83 15.43
C ALA A 4 7.65 -7.85 14.63
N ALA A 5 8.53 -7.37 13.74
CA ALA A 5 9.41 -8.22 12.94
C ALA A 5 10.61 -8.77 13.71
N GLU A 6 10.87 -8.28 14.93
CA GLU A 6 11.84 -8.89 15.86
C GLU A 6 11.31 -10.19 16.49
N GLY A 7 9.99 -10.43 16.44
CA GLY A 7 9.33 -11.68 16.80
C GLY A 7 8.79 -12.41 15.57
N ASP A 8 7.88 -13.35 15.78
CA ASP A 8 7.26 -14.12 14.71
C ASP A 8 6.01 -13.41 14.15
N ILE A 9 6.06 -12.99 12.89
CA ILE A 9 4.91 -12.47 12.16
C ILE A 9 4.22 -13.63 11.41
N HIS A 10 2.96 -13.87 11.73
CA HIS A 10 2.15 -14.90 11.11
C HIS A 10 1.61 -14.48 9.76
N SER A 11 1.09 -13.24 9.67
CA SER A 11 0.57 -12.69 8.41
C SER A 11 0.69 -11.18 8.33
N VAL A 12 0.88 -10.69 7.09
CA VAL A 12 0.78 -9.28 6.72
C VAL A 12 -0.11 -9.19 5.49
N ARG A 13 -1.20 -8.46 5.62
CA ARG A 13 -2.18 -8.24 4.56
C ARG A 13 -2.41 -6.76 4.35
N MET A 14 -2.45 -6.34 3.09
CA MET A 14 -2.82 -4.99 2.71
C MET A 14 -4.02 -5.02 1.76
N ILE A 15 -4.97 -4.14 1.98
CA ILE A 15 -6.06 -3.88 1.06
C ILE A 15 -5.91 -2.46 0.55
N THR A 16 -5.82 -2.30 -0.76
CA THR A 16 -5.75 -1.01 -1.42
C THR A 16 -7.01 -0.77 -2.23
N ARG A 17 -7.71 0.33 -1.95
CA ARG A 17 -8.84 0.82 -2.76
C ARG A 17 -8.43 2.09 -3.47
N LYS A 18 -8.71 2.14 -4.77
CA LYS A 18 -8.37 3.29 -5.62
C LYS A 18 -9.54 3.66 -6.52
N PRO A 19 -9.68 4.93 -6.86
CA PRO A 19 -10.57 5.33 -7.95
C PRO A 19 -10.20 4.56 -9.23
N PRO A 20 -11.17 4.12 -10.05
CA PRO A 20 -10.90 3.32 -11.25
C PRO A 20 -9.87 3.94 -12.20
N ASN A 21 -9.93 5.26 -12.42
CA ASN A 21 -9.00 6.00 -13.28
C ASN A 21 -7.53 5.94 -12.80
N GLY A 22 -7.31 5.72 -11.51
CA GLY A 22 -5.96 5.54 -10.94
C GLY A 22 -5.32 4.18 -11.25
N LEU A 23 -6.08 3.26 -11.81
CA LEU A 23 -5.64 1.90 -12.18
C LEU A 23 -5.63 1.66 -13.68
N GLU A 24 -6.20 2.56 -14.48
CA GLU A 24 -6.23 2.44 -15.93
C GLU A 24 -4.81 2.31 -16.51
N GLY A 25 -4.66 1.37 -17.45
CA GLY A 25 -3.38 1.12 -18.11
C GLY A 25 -2.35 0.35 -17.27
N ALA A 26 -2.71 -0.12 -16.07
CA ALA A 26 -1.82 -1.00 -15.31
C ALA A 26 -1.51 -2.28 -16.12
N PRO A 27 -0.23 -2.71 -16.19
CA PRO A 27 0.18 -3.86 -17.00
C PRO A 27 -0.67 -5.11 -16.77
N TYR A 28 -0.94 -5.45 -15.51
CA TYR A 28 -1.76 -6.59 -15.16
C TYR A 28 -3.18 -6.50 -15.73
N LEU A 29 -3.81 -5.31 -15.68
CA LEU A 29 -5.17 -5.14 -16.19
C LEU A 29 -5.21 -5.29 -17.71
N VAL A 30 -4.20 -4.75 -18.41
CA VAL A 30 -4.06 -4.87 -19.86
C VAL A 30 -3.85 -6.31 -20.27
N GLU A 31 -2.92 -7.02 -19.63
CA GLU A 31 -2.61 -8.42 -19.92
C GLU A 31 -3.80 -9.36 -19.72
N HIS A 32 -4.60 -9.11 -18.67
CA HIS A 32 -5.76 -9.96 -18.34
C HIS A 32 -7.08 -9.45 -18.91
N GLY A 33 -7.07 -8.39 -19.73
CA GLY A 33 -8.29 -7.82 -20.34
C GLY A 33 -9.30 -7.30 -19.31
N ILE A 34 -8.83 -6.82 -18.13
CA ILE A 34 -9.68 -6.34 -17.05
C ILE A 34 -10.00 -4.86 -17.26
N SER A 35 -11.25 -4.55 -17.57
CA SER A 35 -11.73 -3.17 -17.63
C SER A 35 -12.17 -2.68 -16.25
N VAL A 36 -11.80 -1.45 -15.95
CA VAL A 36 -12.25 -0.70 -14.76
C VAL A 36 -13.12 0.50 -15.13
N ALA A 37 -13.37 0.71 -16.41
CA ALA A 37 -14.23 1.80 -16.89
C ALA A 37 -15.71 1.52 -16.56
N GLY A 38 -16.45 2.55 -16.17
CA GLY A 38 -17.90 2.48 -15.97
C GLY A 38 -18.35 1.62 -14.78
N LEU A 39 -17.47 1.35 -13.81
CA LEU A 39 -17.83 0.60 -12.61
C LEU A 39 -18.81 1.41 -11.74
N ASN A 40 -19.88 0.74 -11.30
CA ASN A 40 -20.85 1.27 -10.33
C ASN A 40 -20.62 0.72 -8.92
N THR A 41 -19.85 -0.34 -8.78
CA THR A 41 -19.51 -0.99 -7.51
C THR A 41 -18.01 -1.31 -7.46
N ALA A 42 -17.48 -1.49 -6.26
CA ALA A 42 -16.10 -1.88 -6.07
C ALA A 42 -15.83 -3.25 -6.70
N LYS A 43 -14.73 -3.35 -7.45
CA LYS A 43 -14.27 -4.57 -8.12
C LYS A 43 -12.88 -4.94 -7.65
N LEU A 44 -12.71 -6.17 -7.16
CA LEU A 44 -11.39 -6.74 -6.92
C LEU A 44 -10.71 -6.98 -8.28
N VAL A 45 -9.58 -6.34 -8.51
CA VAL A 45 -8.83 -6.44 -9.77
C VAL A 45 -7.55 -7.26 -9.62
N PHE A 46 -7.06 -7.43 -8.39
CA PHE A 46 -5.88 -8.24 -8.10
C PHE A 46 -5.91 -8.75 -6.65
N SER A 47 -5.45 -9.98 -6.45
CA SER A 47 -5.15 -10.58 -5.15
C SER A 47 -3.93 -11.48 -5.30
N GLY A 48 -2.90 -11.26 -4.48
CA GLY A 48 -1.66 -12.03 -4.56
C GLY A 48 -0.60 -11.51 -3.61
N THR A 49 0.65 -11.86 -3.86
CA THR A 49 1.81 -11.41 -3.09
C THR A 49 2.24 -9.99 -3.47
N ALA A 50 2.99 -9.35 -2.57
CA ALA A 50 3.60 -8.04 -2.87
C ALA A 50 4.55 -8.11 -4.09
N ARG A 51 5.23 -9.24 -4.31
CA ARG A 51 6.09 -9.45 -5.48
C ARG A 51 5.29 -9.45 -6.78
N GLU A 52 4.23 -10.22 -6.84
CA GLU A 52 3.35 -10.29 -8.02
C GLU A 52 2.70 -8.94 -8.30
N ALA A 53 2.25 -8.26 -7.26
CA ALA A 53 1.71 -6.90 -7.37
C ALA A 53 2.74 -5.91 -7.94
N ALA A 54 4.01 -6.00 -7.55
CA ALA A 54 5.08 -5.14 -8.06
C ALA A 54 5.31 -5.32 -9.57
N ALA A 55 5.16 -6.54 -10.08
CA ALA A 55 5.24 -6.81 -11.51
C ALA A 55 4.02 -6.25 -12.28
N GLY A 56 2.81 -6.49 -11.75
CA GLY A 56 1.56 -6.13 -12.44
C GLY A 56 1.13 -4.67 -12.30
N PHE A 57 1.56 -3.99 -11.22
CA PHE A 57 1.14 -2.63 -10.87
C PHE A 57 2.31 -1.74 -10.40
N PRO A 58 3.40 -1.61 -11.17
CA PRO A 58 4.64 -0.95 -10.71
C PRO A 58 4.42 0.49 -10.23
N ALA A 59 3.45 1.21 -10.78
CA ALA A 59 3.13 2.59 -10.39
C ALA A 59 2.22 2.69 -9.15
N ASN A 60 1.76 1.57 -8.59
CA ASN A 60 0.65 1.56 -7.63
C ASN A 60 0.98 0.88 -6.30
N VAL A 61 2.17 0.29 -6.11
CA VAL A 61 2.46 -0.64 -5.01
C VAL A 61 3.59 -0.22 -4.07
N ASN A 62 3.99 1.04 -4.10
CA ASN A 62 5.09 1.54 -3.25
C ASN A 62 4.87 1.27 -1.75
N VAL A 63 3.62 1.38 -1.29
CA VAL A 63 3.29 1.16 0.13
C VAL A 63 3.48 -0.32 0.50
N VAL A 64 2.98 -1.26 -0.32
CA VAL A 64 3.14 -2.68 -0.03
C VAL A 64 4.59 -3.15 -0.18
N ALA A 65 5.35 -2.56 -1.09
CA ALA A 65 6.78 -2.83 -1.21
C ALA A 65 7.52 -2.43 0.07
N ALA A 66 7.30 -1.20 0.56
CA ALA A 66 7.89 -0.74 1.82
C ALA A 66 7.43 -1.60 3.02
N LEU A 67 6.15 -1.96 3.07
CA LEU A 67 5.58 -2.82 4.11
C LEU A 67 6.24 -4.20 4.12
N SER A 68 6.42 -4.80 2.95
CA SER A 68 7.04 -6.13 2.82
C SER A 68 8.50 -6.15 3.23
N LEU A 69 9.25 -5.09 2.87
CA LEU A 69 10.66 -4.95 3.26
C LEU A 69 10.83 -4.70 4.77
N ALA A 70 9.87 -4.03 5.41
CA ALA A 70 9.86 -3.79 6.85
C ALA A 70 9.29 -4.96 7.66
N GLY A 71 8.85 -6.02 7.01
CA GLY A 71 8.17 -7.17 7.63
C GLY A 71 8.72 -8.51 7.18
N ILE A 72 7.84 -9.35 6.65
CA ILE A 72 8.11 -10.78 6.35
C ILE A 72 8.51 -11.04 4.89
N GLY A 73 8.85 -10.01 4.16
CA GLY A 73 9.29 -10.10 2.77
C GLY A 73 8.15 -10.11 1.76
N PRO A 74 8.48 -9.91 0.46
CA PRO A 74 7.50 -9.70 -0.60
C PRO A 74 6.71 -10.95 -0.99
N ASP A 75 7.19 -12.13 -0.67
CA ASP A 75 6.53 -13.41 -1.02
C ASP A 75 5.50 -13.84 0.03
N ARG A 76 5.63 -13.34 1.26
CA ARG A 76 4.72 -13.63 2.37
C ARG A 76 3.76 -12.49 2.69
N THR A 77 4.03 -11.28 2.22
CA THR A 77 3.12 -10.14 2.34
C THR A 77 2.08 -10.19 1.22
N THR A 78 0.81 -10.19 1.57
CA THR A 78 -0.30 -10.25 0.60
C THR A 78 -0.94 -8.88 0.38
N ILE A 79 -1.49 -8.68 -0.82
CA ILE A 79 -2.21 -7.47 -1.18
C ILE A 79 -3.45 -7.78 -2.01
N GLU A 80 -4.53 -7.06 -1.73
CA GLU A 80 -5.68 -6.92 -2.60
C GLU A 80 -5.74 -5.50 -3.19
N ILE A 81 -5.99 -5.41 -4.49
CA ILE A 81 -6.20 -4.13 -5.18
C ILE A 81 -7.64 -4.09 -5.69
N TRP A 82 -8.35 -3.05 -5.26
CA TRP A 82 -9.74 -2.82 -5.61
C TRP A 82 -9.88 -1.53 -6.42
N ALA A 83 -10.54 -1.61 -7.57
CA ALA A 83 -11.08 -0.45 -8.27
C ALA A 83 -12.43 -0.09 -7.63
N ASP A 84 -12.50 1.05 -6.97
CA ASP A 84 -13.67 1.43 -6.18
C ASP A 84 -14.15 2.83 -6.58
N PRO A 85 -15.30 2.94 -7.27
CA PRO A 85 -15.85 4.23 -7.68
C PRO A 85 -16.36 5.09 -6.51
N ALA A 86 -16.56 4.50 -5.32
CA ALA A 86 -17.01 5.24 -4.14
C ALA A 86 -15.88 6.02 -3.45
N VAL A 87 -14.61 5.71 -3.75
CA VAL A 87 -13.49 6.44 -3.18
C VAL A 87 -12.97 7.51 -4.15
N THR A 88 -12.63 8.67 -3.60
CA THR A 88 -12.04 9.80 -4.36
C THR A 88 -10.53 9.90 -4.21
N ARG A 89 -9.95 9.05 -3.35
CA ARG A 89 -8.52 9.03 -3.02
C ARG A 89 -8.06 7.59 -2.78
N ASN A 90 -6.74 7.40 -2.79
CA ASN A 90 -6.18 6.09 -2.45
C ASN A 90 -6.39 5.81 -0.95
N CYS A 91 -7.02 4.69 -0.64
CA CYS A 91 -7.25 4.20 0.71
C CYS A 91 -6.47 2.89 0.90
N HIS A 92 -5.74 2.79 1.98
CA HIS A 92 -4.98 1.61 2.34
C HIS A 92 -5.39 1.11 3.72
N SER A 93 -5.67 -0.17 3.85
CA SER A 93 -5.83 -0.87 5.12
C SER A 93 -4.75 -1.93 5.24
N ILE A 94 -4.04 -1.94 6.35
CA ILE A 94 -2.94 -2.87 6.64
C ILE A 94 -3.35 -3.64 7.89
N GLU A 95 -3.24 -4.96 7.84
CA GLU A 95 -3.48 -5.87 8.95
C GLU A 95 -2.21 -6.68 9.19
N VAL A 96 -1.76 -6.73 10.44
CA VAL A 96 -0.61 -7.51 10.87
C VAL A 96 -1.03 -8.40 12.03
N ASP A 97 -0.73 -9.68 11.89
CA ASP A 97 -0.90 -10.67 12.94
C ASP A 97 0.48 -11.24 13.29
N ALA A 98 0.90 -11.08 14.55
CA ALA A 98 2.18 -11.52 15.06
C ALA A 98 1.99 -12.15 16.44
N ASP A 99 2.98 -12.91 16.89
CA ASP A 99 3.01 -13.51 18.24
C ASP A 99 2.92 -12.48 19.37
N SER A 100 3.51 -11.29 19.11
CA SER A 100 3.61 -10.20 20.09
C SER A 100 2.42 -9.23 20.06
N ALA A 101 1.73 -9.09 18.93
CA ALA A 101 0.61 -8.17 18.77
C ALA A 101 -0.17 -8.40 17.47
N LYS A 102 -1.47 -8.10 17.53
CA LYS A 102 -2.31 -7.94 16.34
C LYS A 102 -2.70 -6.47 16.23
N PHE A 103 -2.46 -5.86 15.07
CA PHE A 103 -2.82 -4.46 14.85
C PHE A 103 -3.26 -4.20 13.41
N SER A 104 -4.01 -3.12 13.24
CA SER A 104 -4.42 -2.62 11.93
C SER A 104 -4.14 -1.14 11.80
N LEU A 105 -3.89 -0.69 10.57
CA LEU A 105 -3.69 0.71 10.22
C LEU A 105 -4.52 1.03 8.98
N SER A 106 -5.27 2.12 9.02
CA SER A 106 -5.98 2.66 7.87
C SER A 106 -5.42 4.04 7.49
N ILE A 107 -5.17 4.25 6.21
CA ILE A 107 -4.66 5.50 5.66
C ILE A 107 -5.52 5.91 4.48
N GLU A 108 -6.07 7.11 4.50
CA GLU A 108 -6.69 7.76 3.36
C GLU A 108 -5.76 8.87 2.86
N ASN A 109 -5.16 8.68 1.70
CA ASN A 109 -4.18 9.62 1.16
C ASN A 109 -4.87 10.89 0.65
N ILE A 110 -4.41 12.05 1.10
CA ILE A 110 -4.76 13.33 0.51
C ILE A 110 -3.83 13.53 -0.70
N PRO A 111 -4.37 13.70 -1.93
CA PRO A 111 -3.55 13.93 -3.12
C PRO A 111 -2.66 15.17 -2.96
N SER A 112 -1.47 15.13 -3.52
CA SER A 112 -0.63 16.31 -3.72
C SER A 112 -0.99 16.98 -5.06
N GLU A 113 -0.27 18.03 -5.43
CA GLU A 113 -0.37 18.64 -6.79
C GLU A 113 -0.07 17.60 -7.88
N ASN A 114 0.79 16.62 -7.60
CA ASN A 114 0.96 15.44 -8.44
C ASN A 114 -0.07 14.37 -8.03
N PRO A 115 -1.07 14.06 -8.87
CA PRO A 115 -2.15 13.12 -8.53
C PRO A 115 -1.67 11.68 -8.27
N LYS A 116 -0.44 11.35 -8.68
CA LYS A 116 0.16 10.02 -8.45
C LYS A 116 0.74 9.85 -7.05
N THR A 117 0.93 10.93 -6.29
CA THR A 117 1.55 10.90 -4.95
C THR A 117 0.66 11.54 -3.89
N GLY A 118 0.62 10.96 -2.70
CA GLY A 118 -0.02 11.57 -1.54
C GLY A 118 0.87 12.64 -0.90
N ARG A 119 0.29 13.68 -0.32
CA ARG A 119 1.02 14.76 0.41
C ARG A 119 1.90 14.21 1.52
N ILE A 120 1.48 13.12 2.17
CA ILE A 120 2.24 12.48 3.26
C ILE A 120 3.62 11.99 2.81
N THR A 121 3.79 11.66 1.52
CA THR A 121 5.09 11.17 0.99
C THR A 121 6.17 12.23 1.11
N ALA A 122 5.91 13.47 0.67
CA ALA A 122 6.87 14.56 0.81
C ALA A 122 7.14 14.90 2.29
N LEU A 123 6.09 14.91 3.12
CA LEU A 123 6.22 15.17 4.55
C LEU A 123 7.03 14.10 5.27
N SER A 124 6.93 12.82 4.86
CA SER A 124 7.72 11.73 5.43
C SER A 124 9.21 11.88 5.12
N VAL A 125 9.56 12.33 3.91
CA VAL A 125 10.95 12.62 3.54
C VAL A 125 11.52 13.78 4.38
N ILE A 126 10.74 14.86 4.53
CA ILE A 126 11.14 16.01 5.37
C ILE A 126 11.34 15.55 6.82
N ALA A 127 10.44 14.73 7.35
CA ALA A 127 10.55 14.19 8.70
C ALA A 127 11.81 13.32 8.86
N ALA A 128 12.12 12.47 7.88
CA ALA A 128 13.32 11.64 7.87
C ALA A 128 14.61 12.50 7.88
N LEU A 129 14.67 13.54 7.04
CA LEU A 129 15.81 14.44 6.99
C LEU A 129 16.00 15.21 8.31
N ARG A 130 14.91 15.68 8.91
CA ARG A 130 14.97 16.35 10.23
C ARG A 130 15.49 15.43 11.33
N LYS A 131 15.16 14.13 11.27
CA LYS A 131 15.62 13.12 12.22
C LYS A 131 17.14 12.96 12.24
N LEU A 132 17.83 13.22 11.12
CA LEU A 132 19.29 13.05 11.04
C LEU A 132 20.03 13.92 12.08
N ASN A 133 19.53 15.14 12.33
CA ASN A 133 20.13 16.11 13.23
C ASN A 133 19.30 16.38 14.50
N ALA A 134 18.23 15.60 14.73
CA ALA A 134 17.39 15.81 15.91
C ALA A 134 18.06 15.28 17.18
N PRO A 135 18.03 16.03 18.29
CA PRO A 135 18.56 15.57 19.57
C PRO A 135 17.74 14.42 20.17
N LEU A 136 16.46 14.34 19.82
CA LEU A 136 15.55 13.26 20.20
C LEU A 136 14.99 12.62 18.93
N ARG A 137 15.15 11.30 18.81
CA ARG A 137 14.56 10.52 17.70
C ARG A 137 13.37 9.73 18.23
N VAL A 138 12.18 10.03 17.71
CA VAL A 138 10.93 9.34 18.03
C VAL A 138 10.48 8.55 16.80
N GLY A 139 10.04 7.33 17.04
CA GLY A 139 9.70 6.36 16.00
C GLY A 139 10.94 5.69 15.38
N THR A 140 10.76 4.53 14.88
CA THR A 140 11.76 3.70 14.16
C THR A 140 11.73 3.98 12.67
#